data_ab9722235937a88493dcca35443bf0a2
#
_entry.id   ab9722235937a88493dcca35443bf0a2
#
_cell.length_a   1.000
_cell.length_b   1.000
_cell.length_c   1.000
_cell.angle_alpha   90.00
_cell.angle_beta   90.00
_cell.angle_gamma   90.00
#
_symmetry.space_group_name_H-M   'P 1'
#
loop_
_entity.id
_entity.type
_entity.pdbx_description
1 polymer ?
#
loop_
_entity_poly.entity_id
_entity_poly.type
_entity_poly.pdbx_seq_one_letter_code
_entity_poly.pdbx_strand_id
1 'polypeptide(L)'
;RIGVMLEVPSMVFMLPQLANRVDFISVGTNDLTQYILAVDRNNTRVASIYDSLHPAIIRALAMIAREAEQYGIDLRLCGEMAGDSMCVAILIGLGYRHLSMNGRAVARVKYLLRHIDINDARELAERSLEAQLAAEVRHQVAAFMERRGMGGLIRGGR
;
A
#
# COMPACT_ATOMS: atom_id res chain seq x y z
N ARG A 1 1.20 -21.98 11.92
CA ARG A 1 0.94 -21.31 10.63
C ARG A 1 2.27 -20.85 10.02
N ILE A 2 2.45 -21.06 8.71
CA ILE A 2 3.66 -20.65 7.98
C ILE A 2 3.27 -19.52 7.03
N GLY A 3 4.02 -18.43 7.07
CA GLY A 3 3.84 -17.31 6.16
C GLY A 3 5.15 -16.95 5.47
N VAL A 4 5.05 -16.24 4.35
CA VAL A 4 6.21 -15.69 3.65
C VAL A 4 6.11 -14.18 3.55
N MET A 5 7.28 -13.52 3.54
CA MET A 5 7.39 -12.10 3.22
C MET A 5 7.47 -11.95 1.70
N LEU A 6 6.53 -11.22 1.12
CA LEU A 6 6.56 -10.84 -0.28
C LEU A 6 7.17 -9.43 -0.38
N GLU A 7 8.43 -9.36 -0.70
CA GLU A 7 9.19 -8.11 -0.76
C GLU A 7 10.14 -8.05 -1.97
N VAL A 8 10.17 -9.13 -2.76
CA VAL A 8 10.97 -9.22 -3.99
C VAL A 8 10.01 -9.27 -5.19
N PRO A 9 10.22 -8.45 -6.24
CA PRO A 9 9.32 -8.36 -7.38
C PRO A 9 9.04 -9.71 -8.08
N SER A 10 10.02 -10.61 -8.14
CA SER A 10 9.84 -11.95 -8.70
C SER A 10 8.79 -12.79 -7.98
N MET A 11 8.60 -12.58 -6.68
CA MET A 11 7.60 -13.30 -5.88
C MET A 11 6.15 -12.92 -6.26
N VAL A 12 5.93 -11.73 -6.81
CA VAL A 12 4.61 -11.29 -7.28
C VAL A 12 4.08 -12.23 -8.36
N PHE A 13 4.98 -12.75 -9.21
CA PHE A 13 4.64 -13.69 -10.29
C PHE A 13 4.53 -15.15 -9.84
N MET A 14 4.86 -15.43 -8.57
CA MET A 14 4.87 -16.79 -8.00
C MET A 14 3.71 -17.05 -7.02
N LEU A 15 2.78 -16.11 -6.89
CA LEU A 15 1.65 -16.21 -5.96
C LEU A 15 0.83 -17.50 -6.16
N PRO A 16 0.48 -17.93 -7.41
CA PRO A 16 -0.26 -19.17 -7.61
C PRO A 16 0.45 -20.40 -7.06
N GLN A 17 1.79 -20.46 -7.18
CA GLN A 17 2.60 -21.57 -6.70
C GLN A 17 2.76 -21.59 -5.18
N LEU A 18 2.57 -20.44 -4.53
CA LEU A 18 2.65 -20.30 -3.08
C LEU A 18 1.33 -20.62 -2.37
N ALA A 19 0.20 -20.43 -3.05
CA ALA A 19 -1.14 -20.50 -2.46
C ALA A 19 -1.40 -21.78 -1.63
N ASN A 20 -0.89 -22.94 -2.10
CA ASN A 20 -1.05 -24.22 -1.41
C ASN A 20 0.11 -24.58 -0.46
N ARG A 21 1.05 -23.65 -0.25
CA ARG A 21 2.28 -23.91 0.53
C ARG A 21 2.40 -23.05 1.75
N VAL A 22 1.61 -21.98 1.85
CA VAL A 22 1.68 -21.00 2.95
C VAL A 22 0.29 -20.70 3.49
N ASP A 23 0.21 -20.38 4.78
CA ASP A 23 -1.03 -20.00 5.44
C ASP A 23 -1.36 -18.51 5.24
N PHE A 24 -0.35 -17.68 4.98
CA PHE A 24 -0.51 -16.26 4.71
C PHE A 24 0.70 -15.67 3.99
N ILE A 25 0.49 -14.51 3.37
CA ILE A 25 1.54 -13.68 2.77
C ILE A 25 1.53 -12.30 3.42
N SER A 26 2.70 -11.82 3.82
CA SER A 26 2.88 -10.45 4.30
C SER A 26 3.69 -9.65 3.27
N VAL A 27 3.10 -8.58 2.73
CA VAL A 27 3.78 -7.73 1.75
C VAL A 27 4.69 -6.75 2.48
N GLY A 28 6.00 -6.88 2.26
CA GLY A 28 7.04 -5.99 2.76
C GLY A 28 7.21 -4.78 1.84
N THR A 29 6.39 -3.74 2.05
CA THR A 29 6.29 -2.62 1.10
C THR A 29 7.57 -1.81 0.95
N ASN A 30 8.40 -1.75 1.99
CA ASN A 30 9.65 -0.98 1.93
C ASN A 30 10.63 -1.55 0.92
N ASP A 31 10.90 -2.84 1.01
CA ASP A 31 11.86 -3.51 0.15
C ASP A 31 11.26 -3.78 -1.24
N LEU A 32 9.97 -4.13 -1.31
CA LEU A 32 9.27 -4.26 -2.59
C LEU A 32 9.34 -2.96 -3.41
N THR A 33 9.11 -1.80 -2.78
CA THR A 33 9.23 -0.49 -3.43
C THR A 33 10.65 -0.23 -3.90
N GLN A 34 11.63 -0.48 -3.03
CA GLN A 34 13.05 -0.33 -3.35
C GLN A 34 13.45 -1.15 -4.58
N TYR A 35 13.05 -2.41 -4.64
CA TYR A 35 13.42 -3.30 -5.74
C TYR A 35 12.64 -3.03 -7.04
N ILE A 36 11.35 -2.69 -6.96
CA ILE A 36 10.58 -2.32 -8.17
C ILE A 36 11.13 -1.04 -8.80
N LEU A 37 11.49 -0.05 -7.99
CA LEU A 37 12.03 1.22 -8.50
C LEU A 37 13.54 1.17 -8.73
N ALA A 38 14.21 0.05 -8.40
CA ALA A 38 15.66 -0.12 -8.47
C ALA A 38 16.42 1.01 -7.74
N VAL A 39 15.94 1.39 -6.56
CA VAL A 39 16.49 2.50 -5.78
C VAL A 39 16.77 2.08 -4.34
N ASP A 40 17.99 2.34 -3.86
CA ASP A 40 18.33 2.18 -2.45
C ASP A 40 17.87 3.39 -1.64
N ARG A 41 16.87 3.18 -0.78
CA ARG A 41 16.30 4.22 0.10
C ARG A 41 17.31 4.80 1.11
N ASN A 42 18.40 4.08 1.39
CA ASN A 42 19.46 4.53 2.30
C ASN A 42 20.57 5.34 1.57
N ASN A 43 20.57 5.32 0.24
CA ASN A 43 21.53 6.08 -0.56
C ASN A 43 20.97 7.49 -0.83
N THR A 44 21.54 8.49 -0.19
CA THR A 44 21.09 9.88 -0.25
C THR A 44 21.06 10.48 -1.67
N ARG A 45 21.83 9.93 -2.61
CA ARG A 45 21.88 10.40 -4.00
C ARG A 45 20.63 10.01 -4.79
N VAL A 46 19.98 8.91 -4.44
CA VAL A 46 18.84 8.35 -5.17
C VAL A 46 17.58 8.20 -4.31
N ALA A 47 17.67 8.43 -3.00
CA ALA A 47 16.54 8.28 -2.07
C ALA A 47 15.31 9.13 -2.45
N SER A 48 15.53 10.26 -3.17
CA SER A 48 14.44 11.11 -3.67
C SER A 48 13.57 10.43 -4.76
N ILE A 49 14.06 9.35 -5.38
CA ILE A 49 13.33 8.56 -6.38
C ILE A 49 12.42 7.53 -5.68
N TYR A 50 12.74 7.16 -4.43
CA TYR A 50 11.91 6.26 -3.66
C TYR A 50 10.57 6.93 -3.32
N ASP A 51 9.49 6.41 -3.87
CA ASP A 51 8.15 6.93 -3.63
C ASP A 51 7.13 5.79 -3.56
N SER A 52 6.56 5.56 -2.38
CA SER A 52 5.55 4.53 -2.13
C SER A 52 4.21 4.80 -2.87
N LEU A 53 3.97 6.03 -3.30
CA LEU A 53 2.81 6.38 -4.15
C LEU A 53 3.14 6.34 -5.65
N HIS A 54 4.30 5.81 -6.04
CA HIS A 54 4.63 5.62 -7.45
C HIS A 54 3.61 4.67 -8.12
N PRO A 55 3.08 5.00 -9.32
CA PRO A 55 2.05 4.19 -9.99
C PRO A 55 2.43 2.72 -10.17
N ALA A 56 3.71 2.42 -10.41
CA ALA A 56 4.19 1.03 -10.51
C ALA A 56 3.98 0.26 -9.20
N ILE A 57 4.14 0.92 -8.05
CA ILE A 57 3.92 0.30 -6.72
C ILE A 57 2.44 0.04 -6.50
N ILE A 58 1.58 1.01 -6.80
CA ILE A 58 0.12 0.85 -6.65
C ILE A 58 -0.38 -0.30 -7.54
N ARG A 59 0.11 -0.40 -8.79
CA ARG A 59 -0.24 -1.49 -9.71
C ARG A 59 0.27 -2.85 -9.23
N ALA A 60 1.49 -2.92 -8.70
CA ALA A 60 2.03 -4.15 -8.12
C ALA A 60 1.18 -4.61 -6.91
N LEU A 61 0.82 -3.69 -6.01
CA LEU A 61 -0.04 -3.98 -4.86
C LEU A 61 -1.45 -4.43 -5.30
N ALA A 62 -2.02 -3.82 -6.32
CA ALA A 62 -3.32 -4.24 -6.89
C ALA A 62 -3.24 -5.65 -7.49
N MET A 63 -2.16 -5.97 -8.19
CA MET A 63 -1.94 -7.32 -8.75
C MET A 63 -1.82 -8.35 -7.62
N ILE A 64 -1.05 -8.07 -6.59
CA ILE A 64 -0.90 -8.94 -5.41
C ILE A 64 -2.25 -9.18 -4.73
N ALA A 65 -3.04 -8.12 -4.51
CA ALA A 65 -4.34 -8.22 -3.84
C ALA A 65 -5.33 -9.09 -4.66
N ARG A 66 -5.39 -8.88 -5.98
CA ARG A 66 -6.25 -9.64 -6.87
C ARG A 66 -5.86 -11.13 -6.92
N GLU A 67 -4.56 -11.42 -7.04
CA GLU A 67 -4.07 -12.81 -7.03
C GLU A 67 -4.33 -13.48 -5.68
N ALA A 68 -4.09 -12.77 -4.56
CA ALA A 68 -4.35 -13.29 -3.23
C ALA A 68 -5.84 -13.63 -3.03
N GLU A 69 -6.75 -12.77 -3.50
CA GLU A 69 -8.19 -13.02 -3.48
C GLU A 69 -8.56 -14.22 -4.34
N GLN A 70 -8.05 -14.30 -5.57
CA GLN A 70 -8.32 -15.39 -6.50
C GLN A 70 -7.90 -16.76 -5.95
N TYR A 71 -6.80 -16.82 -5.22
CA TYR A 71 -6.27 -18.06 -4.66
C TYR A 71 -6.59 -18.26 -3.17
N GLY A 72 -7.40 -17.40 -2.57
CA GLY A 72 -7.83 -17.50 -1.17
C GLY A 72 -6.69 -17.35 -0.16
N ILE A 73 -5.65 -16.58 -0.48
CA ILE A 73 -4.49 -16.36 0.39
C ILE A 73 -4.82 -15.29 1.45
N ASP A 74 -4.56 -15.56 2.74
CA ASP A 74 -4.62 -14.57 3.82
C ASP A 74 -3.54 -13.50 3.57
N LEU A 75 -3.96 -12.35 3.03
CA LEU A 75 -3.08 -11.27 2.63
C LEU A 75 -2.92 -10.24 3.74
N ARG A 76 -1.67 -9.97 4.10
CA ARG A 76 -1.26 -8.97 5.07
C ARG A 76 -0.27 -8.00 4.44
N LEU A 77 -0.11 -6.83 5.06
CA LEU A 77 0.83 -5.82 4.59
C LEU A 77 1.58 -5.24 5.79
N CYS A 78 2.87 -5.09 5.64
CA CYS A 78 3.74 -4.42 6.60
C CYS A 78 4.63 -3.39 5.89
N GLY A 79 5.40 -2.65 6.68
CA GLY A 79 6.21 -1.54 6.19
C GLY A 79 5.56 -0.20 6.45
N GLU A 80 6.21 0.85 6.00
CA GLU A 80 5.82 2.23 6.32
C GLU A 80 4.47 2.63 5.71
N MET A 81 4.13 2.10 4.54
CA MET A 81 2.83 2.34 3.89
C MET A 81 1.63 1.97 4.77
N ALA A 82 1.77 0.93 5.62
CA ALA A 82 0.70 0.50 6.52
C ALA A 82 0.28 1.59 7.51
N GLY A 83 1.20 2.46 7.90
CA GLY A 83 0.98 3.55 8.86
C GLY A 83 0.89 4.93 8.22
N ASP A 84 1.05 5.04 6.91
CA ASP A 84 0.99 6.30 6.19
C ASP A 84 -0.45 6.63 5.77
N SER A 85 -0.98 7.76 6.30
CA SER A 85 -2.33 8.24 5.97
C SER A 85 -2.55 8.48 4.46
N MET A 86 -1.49 8.77 3.70
CA MET A 86 -1.58 8.92 2.25
C MET A 86 -1.78 7.59 1.54
N CYS A 87 -1.29 6.49 2.11
CA CYS A 87 -1.33 5.16 1.49
C CYS A 87 -2.55 4.34 1.94
N VAL A 88 -2.94 4.47 3.21
CA VAL A 88 -3.95 3.58 3.83
C VAL A 88 -5.28 3.56 3.08
N ALA A 89 -5.80 4.70 2.63
CA ALA A 89 -7.07 4.74 1.90
C ALA A 89 -7.01 3.93 0.60
N ILE A 90 -5.90 4.05 -0.16
CA ILE A 90 -5.66 3.25 -1.37
C ILE A 90 -5.55 1.76 -1.01
N LEU A 91 -4.77 1.41 0.01
CA LEU A 91 -4.58 0.01 0.42
C LEU A 91 -5.91 -0.67 0.78
N ILE A 92 -6.78 0.02 1.52
CA ILE A 92 -8.11 -0.49 1.85
C ILE A 92 -8.98 -0.65 0.59
N GLY A 93 -8.91 0.31 -0.33
CA GLY A 93 -9.60 0.24 -1.62
C GLY A 93 -9.13 -0.94 -2.48
N LEU A 94 -7.84 -1.25 -2.46
CA LEU A 94 -7.25 -2.39 -3.15
C LEU A 94 -7.58 -3.75 -2.50
N GLY A 95 -8.20 -3.78 -1.31
CA GLY A 95 -8.58 -5.03 -0.67
C GLY A 95 -7.72 -5.47 0.52
N TYR A 96 -6.69 -4.73 0.90
CA TYR A 96 -5.90 -5.05 2.10
C TYR A 96 -6.73 -4.87 3.37
N ARG A 97 -6.70 -5.85 4.28
CA ARG A 97 -7.49 -5.85 5.53
C ARG A 97 -6.62 -6.00 6.79
N HIS A 98 -5.39 -6.48 6.64
CA HIS A 98 -4.44 -6.68 7.72
C HIS A 98 -3.22 -5.78 7.50
N LEU A 99 -3.11 -4.72 8.30
CA LEU A 99 -2.03 -3.73 8.21
C LEU A 99 -1.20 -3.78 9.50
N SER A 100 0.08 -4.09 9.38
CA SER A 100 1.04 -4.07 10.50
C SER A 100 1.83 -2.76 10.48
N MET A 101 1.78 -2.01 11.56
CA MET A 101 2.42 -0.70 11.69
C MET A 101 2.97 -0.48 13.09
N ASN A 102 3.79 0.57 13.27
CA ASN A 102 4.20 0.97 14.60
C ASN A 102 3.02 1.50 15.43
N GLY A 103 3.08 1.33 16.75
CA GLY A 103 1.99 1.71 17.66
C GLY A 103 1.56 3.18 17.58
N ARG A 104 2.49 4.08 17.23
CA ARG A 104 2.20 5.53 17.09
C ARG A 104 1.27 5.83 15.91
N ALA A 105 1.32 5.02 14.84
CA ALA A 105 0.46 5.20 13.67
C ALA A 105 -0.96 4.67 13.89
N VAL A 106 -1.15 3.70 14.78
CA VAL A 106 -2.43 2.97 14.96
C VAL A 106 -3.61 3.92 15.21
N ALA A 107 -3.46 4.88 16.13
CA ALA A 107 -4.55 5.80 16.47
C ALA A 107 -4.98 6.63 15.25
N ARG A 108 -4.01 7.14 14.49
CA ARG A 108 -4.24 7.95 13.28
C ARG A 108 -4.90 7.12 12.17
N VAL A 109 -4.39 5.93 11.90
CA VAL A 109 -4.97 5.02 10.90
C VAL A 109 -6.37 4.58 11.30
N LYS A 110 -6.59 4.23 12.56
CA LYS A 110 -7.92 3.86 13.08
C LYS A 110 -8.93 5.02 12.95
N TYR A 111 -8.51 6.24 13.22
CA TYR A 111 -9.34 7.43 12.99
C TYR A 111 -9.72 7.55 11.52
N LEU A 112 -8.75 7.48 10.60
CA LEU A 112 -8.96 7.53 9.16
C LEU A 112 -9.97 6.46 8.72
N LEU A 113 -9.76 5.20 9.09
CA LEU A 113 -10.61 4.07 8.70
C LEU A 113 -12.07 4.20 9.17
N ARG A 114 -12.31 4.92 10.26
CA ARG A 114 -13.67 5.19 10.77
C ARG A 114 -14.41 6.28 10.00
N HIS A 115 -13.71 7.07 9.20
CA HIS A 115 -14.25 8.24 8.50
C HIS A 115 -14.23 8.08 6.97
N ILE A 116 -13.87 6.91 6.45
CA ILE A 116 -13.94 6.61 5.03
C ILE A 116 -14.92 5.47 4.77
N ASP A 117 -15.71 5.62 3.70
CA ASP A 117 -16.51 4.53 3.17
C ASP A 117 -15.67 3.62 2.28
N ILE A 118 -15.99 2.34 2.26
CA ILE A 118 -15.22 1.35 1.48
C ILE A 118 -15.37 1.57 -0.03
N ASN A 119 -16.52 2.03 -0.49
CA ASN A 119 -16.74 2.29 -1.91
C ASN A 119 -15.96 3.53 -2.36
N ASP A 120 -15.90 4.56 -1.52
CA ASP A 120 -15.05 5.73 -1.76
C ASP A 120 -13.56 5.37 -1.82
N ALA A 121 -13.13 4.45 -0.95
CA ALA A 121 -11.73 3.96 -0.97
C ALA A 121 -11.44 3.16 -2.25
N ARG A 122 -12.40 2.34 -2.73
CA ARG A 122 -12.29 1.62 -4.00
C ARG A 122 -12.18 2.56 -5.18
N GLU A 123 -13.07 3.56 -5.25
CA GLU A 123 -13.02 4.58 -6.31
C GLU A 123 -11.68 5.33 -6.32
N LEU A 124 -11.14 5.67 -5.13
CA LEU A 124 -9.82 6.27 -5.02
C LEU A 124 -8.72 5.35 -5.55
N ALA A 125 -8.78 4.06 -5.20
CA ALA A 125 -7.80 3.07 -5.65
C ALA A 125 -7.86 2.91 -7.17
N GLU A 126 -9.03 2.79 -7.77
CA GLU A 126 -9.23 2.70 -9.22
C GLU A 126 -8.62 3.90 -9.95
N ARG A 127 -8.94 5.12 -9.50
CA ARG A 127 -8.33 6.34 -10.09
C ARG A 127 -6.81 6.39 -9.91
N SER A 128 -6.30 5.89 -8.78
CA SER A 128 -4.85 5.83 -8.53
C SER A 128 -4.14 4.85 -9.47
N LEU A 129 -4.82 3.79 -9.92
CA LEU A 129 -4.29 2.85 -10.92
C LEU A 129 -4.16 3.47 -12.33
N GLU A 130 -4.98 4.47 -12.66
CA GLU A 130 -4.94 5.18 -13.94
C GLU A 130 -3.83 6.24 -13.97
N ALA A 131 -3.35 6.70 -12.82
CA ALA A 131 -2.34 7.73 -12.71
C ALA A 131 -1.02 7.32 -13.40
N GLN A 132 -0.34 8.31 -13.97
CA GLN A 132 0.96 8.14 -14.64
C GLN A 132 2.12 8.61 -13.75
N LEU A 133 1.87 9.54 -12.84
CA LEU A 133 2.86 10.15 -11.97
C LEU A 133 2.46 9.99 -10.49
N ALA A 134 3.45 9.82 -9.61
CA ALA A 134 3.23 9.80 -8.16
C ALA A 134 2.59 11.09 -7.64
N ALA A 135 2.88 12.23 -8.28
CA ALA A 135 2.26 13.52 -7.96
C ALA A 135 0.74 13.51 -8.19
N GLU A 136 0.27 12.83 -9.22
CA GLU A 136 -1.17 12.68 -9.51
C GLU A 136 -1.85 11.85 -8.43
N VAL A 137 -1.26 10.71 -8.05
CA VAL A 137 -1.76 9.87 -6.96
C VAL A 137 -1.83 10.70 -5.67
N ARG A 138 -0.79 11.42 -5.35
CA ARG A 138 -0.69 12.28 -4.18
C ARG A 138 -1.79 13.35 -4.17
N HIS A 139 -2.02 13.99 -5.31
CA HIS A 139 -3.10 14.98 -5.48
C HIS A 139 -4.49 14.36 -5.29
N GLN A 140 -4.74 13.19 -5.87
CA GLN A 140 -6.01 12.47 -5.72
C GLN A 140 -6.30 12.12 -4.25
N VAL A 141 -5.29 11.60 -3.53
CA VAL A 141 -5.41 11.30 -2.10
C VAL A 141 -5.62 12.57 -1.28
N ALA A 142 -4.86 13.63 -1.54
CA ALA A 142 -5.01 14.89 -0.81
C ALA A 142 -6.43 15.46 -0.98
N ALA A 143 -6.94 15.50 -2.21
CA ALA A 143 -8.30 15.95 -2.50
C ALA A 143 -9.37 15.05 -1.82
N PHE A 144 -9.14 13.75 -1.79
CA PHE A 144 -10.01 12.79 -1.10
C PHE A 144 -10.07 13.08 0.41
N MET A 145 -8.92 13.29 1.04
CA MET A 145 -8.81 13.57 2.48
C MET A 145 -9.39 14.95 2.84
N GLU A 146 -9.13 15.99 2.03
CA GLU A 146 -9.67 17.34 2.27
C GLU A 146 -11.19 17.36 2.21
N ARG A 147 -11.82 16.72 1.21
CA ARG A 147 -13.29 16.64 1.11
C ARG A 147 -13.95 16.01 2.33
N ARG A 148 -13.21 15.22 3.12
CA ARG A 148 -13.69 14.54 4.35
C ARG A 148 -13.25 15.22 5.64
N GLY A 149 -12.66 16.43 5.54
CA GLY A 149 -12.16 17.15 6.71
C GLY A 149 -10.93 16.53 7.36
N MET A 150 -10.27 15.59 6.66
CA MET A 150 -9.10 14.86 7.18
C MET A 150 -7.76 15.39 6.64
N GLY A 151 -7.74 16.54 5.98
CA GLY A 151 -6.51 17.13 5.44
C GLY A 151 -5.40 17.33 6.49
N GLY A 152 -5.75 17.51 7.75
CA GLY A 152 -4.79 17.59 8.84
C GLY A 152 -3.93 16.32 9.03
N LEU A 153 -4.47 15.15 8.71
CA LEU A 153 -3.76 13.87 8.85
C LEU A 153 -2.60 13.70 7.86
N ILE A 154 -2.63 14.42 6.75
CA ILE A 154 -1.60 14.35 5.70
C ILE A 154 -0.61 15.51 5.77
N ARG A 155 -0.94 16.61 6.48
CA ARG A 155 -0.03 17.75 6.70
C ARG A 155 0.88 17.56 7.91
N GLY A 156 0.47 16.81 8.90
CA GLY A 156 1.19 16.59 10.17
C GLY A 156 2.27 15.49 10.13
N GLY A 157 2.57 14.91 8.99
CA GLY A 157 3.51 13.81 8.81
C GLY A 157 4.84 14.20 8.12
N ARG A 158 5.17 15.49 8.08
CA ARG A 158 6.48 15.99 7.61
C ARG A 158 7.40 16.26 8.76
#